data_5e2c1be693803d5ccbe8efa4406cac9f
#
_entry.id   5e2c1be693803d5ccbe8efa4406cac9f
#
_cell.length_a   1.000
_cell.length_b   1.000
_cell.length_c   1.000
_cell.angle_alpha   90.00
_cell.angle_beta   90.00
_cell.angle_gamma   90.00
#
_symmetry.space_group_name_H-M   'P 1'
#
loop_
_entity.id
_entity.type
_entity.pdbx_description
1 polymer ?
#
loop_
_entity_poly.entity_id
_entity_poly.type
_entity_poly.pdbx_seq_one_letter_code
_entity_poly.pdbx_strand_id
1 'polypeptide(L)'
;NKILEIGSEKVAAYIAEPILASGGCIVPPKGYIKRFWDICKKYDILYISDEVVTSFGRLGYFFSSKEVFGIIPDIITIAKGITSGYLPLGAVLFSDRLMEDVKKESTFFFHGYTYSGHPACCAAALKNIAIIKRDKILEHVREIAPYFHLQLQKLNQIPIVGDIRGKGLMAGVECVINKDSKEALILDQAIGARIDEESLKLGLIIRPIYHICVLS
;
A
#
# COMPACT_ATOMS: atom_id res chain seq x y z
N ASN A 1 -17.32 -17.24 4.48
CA ASN A 1 -18.03 -18.39 3.90
C ASN A 1 -17.39 -18.90 2.61
N LYS A 2 -16.77 -18.02 1.77
CA LYS A 2 -16.19 -18.43 0.47
C LYS A 2 -15.09 -19.49 0.57
N ILE A 3 -14.23 -19.41 1.58
CA ILE A 3 -13.20 -20.44 1.85
C ILE A 3 -13.83 -21.81 2.10
N LEU A 4 -14.93 -21.86 2.86
CA LEU A 4 -15.63 -23.11 3.16
C LEU A 4 -16.36 -23.68 1.93
N GLU A 5 -16.87 -22.83 1.05
CA GLU A 5 -17.50 -23.26 -0.22
C GLU A 5 -16.47 -23.88 -1.18
N ILE A 6 -15.25 -23.33 -1.22
CA ILE A 6 -14.17 -23.81 -2.09
C ILE A 6 -13.52 -25.07 -1.51
N GLY A 7 -13.48 -25.17 -0.19
CA GLY A 7 -12.66 -26.10 0.57
C GLY A 7 -11.34 -25.44 0.98
N SER A 8 -11.09 -25.31 2.28
CA SER A 8 -9.89 -24.60 2.78
C SER A 8 -8.59 -25.24 2.29
N GLU A 9 -8.57 -26.53 2.10
CA GLU A 9 -7.43 -27.29 1.58
C GLU A 9 -7.07 -26.98 0.11
N LYS A 10 -7.96 -26.27 -0.61
CA LYS A 10 -7.76 -25.82 -1.99
C LYS A 10 -7.30 -24.35 -2.08
N VAL A 11 -7.20 -23.67 -0.95
CA VAL A 11 -6.83 -22.26 -0.88
C VAL A 11 -5.41 -22.13 -0.33
N ALA A 12 -4.43 -21.91 -1.20
CA ALA A 12 -3.03 -21.81 -0.80
C ALA A 12 -2.71 -20.50 -0.07
N ALA A 13 -3.21 -19.38 -0.58
CA ALA A 13 -2.89 -18.07 -0.03
C ALA A 13 -4.01 -17.04 -0.26
N TYR A 14 -4.01 -16.02 0.59
CA TYR A 14 -4.73 -14.77 0.40
C TYR A 14 -3.72 -13.63 0.22
N ILE A 15 -3.90 -12.81 -0.81
CA ILE A 15 -3.05 -11.64 -1.06
C ILE A 15 -3.89 -10.36 -1.07
N ALA A 16 -3.41 -9.33 -0.38
CA ALA A 16 -4.03 -8.02 -0.38
C ALA A 16 -3.04 -6.89 -0.08
N GLU A 17 -3.32 -5.72 -0.63
CA GLU A 17 -2.69 -4.47 -0.18
C GLU A 17 -3.26 -4.08 1.19
N PRO A 18 -2.43 -3.62 2.16
CA PRO A 18 -2.93 -3.09 3.44
C PRO A 18 -3.80 -1.84 3.28
N ILE A 19 -3.50 -1.01 2.30
CA ILE A 19 -4.33 0.08 1.79
C ILE A 19 -4.35 -0.08 0.27
N LEU A 20 -5.54 -0.19 -0.31
CA LEU A 20 -5.69 -0.34 -1.75
C LEU A 20 -5.33 0.98 -2.45
N ALA A 21 -4.08 1.12 -2.87
CA ALA A 21 -3.53 2.38 -3.37
C ALA A 21 -4.11 2.77 -4.73
N SER A 22 -3.88 1.95 -5.75
CA SER A 22 -4.33 2.21 -7.13
C SER A 22 -5.85 2.09 -7.31
N GLY A 23 -6.56 1.54 -6.34
CA GLY A 23 -8.02 1.49 -6.32
C GLY A 23 -8.67 2.75 -5.74
N GLY A 24 -7.90 3.79 -5.42
CA GLY A 24 -8.41 5.06 -4.91
C GLY A 24 -8.09 5.34 -3.44
N CYS A 25 -6.96 4.84 -2.95
CA CYS A 25 -6.51 4.99 -1.56
C CYS A 25 -7.55 4.49 -0.54
N ILE A 26 -8.08 3.28 -0.76
CA ILE A 26 -9.12 2.72 0.12
C ILE A 26 -8.46 2.18 1.39
N VAL A 27 -8.71 2.86 2.49
CA VAL A 27 -8.26 2.45 3.83
C VAL A 27 -9.26 1.46 4.40
N PRO A 28 -8.85 0.25 4.80
CA PRO A 28 -9.77 -0.74 5.34
C PRO A 28 -10.31 -0.29 6.71
N PRO A 29 -11.53 -0.70 7.09
CA PRO A 29 -12.07 -0.45 8.42
C PRO A 29 -11.17 -1.00 9.51
N LYS A 30 -11.22 -0.37 10.69
CA LYS A 30 -10.42 -0.81 11.85
C LYS A 30 -10.65 -2.31 12.16
N GLY A 31 -9.57 -3.05 12.25
CA GLY A 31 -9.59 -4.49 12.56
C GLY A 31 -9.86 -5.40 11.36
N TYR A 32 -10.17 -4.87 10.17
CA TYR A 32 -10.43 -5.68 8.98
C TYR A 32 -9.25 -6.58 8.62
N ILE A 33 -8.05 -6.01 8.47
CA ILE A 33 -6.82 -6.75 8.14
C ILE A 33 -6.53 -7.83 9.18
N LYS A 34 -6.65 -7.48 10.48
CA LYS A 34 -6.42 -8.44 11.57
C LYS A 34 -7.39 -9.61 11.52
N ARG A 35 -8.68 -9.35 11.28
CA ARG A 35 -9.70 -10.41 11.16
C ARG A 35 -9.42 -11.33 9.98
N PHE A 36 -9.01 -10.78 8.84
CA PHE A 36 -8.68 -11.59 7.67
C PHE A 36 -7.45 -12.47 7.92
N TRP A 37 -6.43 -11.90 8.54
CA TRP A 37 -5.24 -12.65 8.95
C TRP A 37 -5.57 -13.77 9.95
N ASP A 38 -6.46 -13.53 10.93
CA ASP A 38 -6.91 -14.55 11.87
C ASP A 38 -7.68 -15.69 11.15
N ILE A 39 -8.47 -15.35 10.13
CA ILE A 39 -9.15 -16.35 9.30
C ILE A 39 -8.13 -17.18 8.51
N CYS A 40 -7.13 -16.54 7.90
CA CYS A 40 -6.05 -17.25 7.19
C CYS A 40 -5.35 -18.23 8.13
N LYS A 41 -4.96 -17.79 9.32
CA LYS A 41 -4.36 -18.67 10.34
C LYS A 41 -5.26 -19.82 10.76
N LYS A 42 -6.54 -19.56 10.94
CA LYS A 42 -7.53 -20.60 11.33
C LYS A 42 -7.60 -21.75 10.33
N TYR A 43 -7.44 -21.45 9.04
CA TYR A 43 -7.56 -22.42 7.95
C TYR A 43 -6.23 -22.82 7.32
N ASP A 44 -5.11 -22.45 7.95
CA ASP A 44 -3.74 -22.70 7.45
C ASP A 44 -3.50 -22.18 6.02
N ILE A 45 -4.06 -21.00 5.74
CA ILE A 45 -3.91 -20.27 4.49
C ILE A 45 -2.81 -19.23 4.67
N LEU A 46 -1.86 -19.15 3.73
CA LEU A 46 -0.81 -18.12 3.77
C LEU A 46 -1.40 -16.73 3.60
N TYR A 47 -0.94 -15.77 4.41
CA TYR A 47 -1.28 -14.36 4.25
C TYR A 47 -0.14 -13.62 3.57
N ILE A 48 -0.39 -13.09 2.38
CA ILE A 48 0.57 -12.29 1.60
C ILE A 48 0.15 -10.82 1.71
N SER A 49 1.02 -10.01 2.30
CA SER A 49 0.82 -8.55 2.35
C SER A 49 1.53 -7.90 1.17
N ASP A 50 0.76 -7.28 0.27
CA ASP A 50 1.33 -6.48 -0.80
C ASP A 50 1.65 -5.08 -0.29
N GLU A 51 2.89 -4.89 0.15
CA GLU A 51 3.38 -3.60 0.64
C GLU A 51 4.18 -2.82 -0.40
N VAL A 52 3.94 -3.06 -1.67
CA VAL A 52 4.60 -2.34 -2.77
C VAL A 52 4.41 -0.82 -2.67
N VAL A 53 3.29 -0.35 -2.12
CA VAL A 53 3.03 1.08 -1.92
C VAL A 53 3.14 1.49 -0.45
N THR A 54 2.72 0.67 0.49
CA THR A 54 2.59 1.04 1.91
C THR A 54 3.91 0.97 2.70
N SER A 55 4.97 0.35 2.13
CA SER A 55 6.28 0.21 2.78
C SER A 55 7.19 1.43 2.61
N PHE A 56 8.39 1.34 3.18
CA PHE A 56 9.50 2.29 3.07
C PHE A 56 9.14 3.75 3.41
N GLY A 57 8.34 3.91 4.46
CA GLY A 57 8.05 5.22 5.05
C GLY A 57 6.72 5.82 4.64
N ARG A 58 6.02 5.32 3.63
CA ARG A 58 4.73 5.89 3.20
C ARG A 58 3.71 6.03 4.34
N LEU A 59 3.68 5.07 5.25
CA LEU A 59 2.87 5.10 6.47
C LEU A 59 3.67 5.40 7.74
N GLY A 60 4.92 5.85 7.60
CA GLY A 60 5.81 6.16 8.71
C GLY A 60 6.56 4.95 9.31
N TYR A 61 6.55 3.81 8.62
CA TYR A 61 7.24 2.59 9.02
C TYR A 61 7.90 1.92 7.82
N PHE A 62 8.89 1.02 8.05
CA PHE A 62 9.44 0.23 6.96
C PHE A 62 8.40 -0.71 6.36
N PHE A 63 7.61 -1.36 7.22
CA PHE A 63 6.47 -2.21 6.82
C PHE A 63 5.26 -1.83 7.64
N SER A 64 4.11 -1.77 7.00
CA SER A 64 2.87 -1.35 7.64
C SER A 64 2.18 -2.49 8.41
N SER A 65 2.39 -3.73 8.00
CA SER A 65 1.67 -4.91 8.50
C SER A 65 1.68 -5.01 10.02
N LYS A 66 2.85 -4.95 10.64
CA LYS A 66 2.99 -5.08 12.10
C LYS A 66 2.57 -3.81 12.83
N GLU A 67 3.18 -2.70 12.48
CA GLU A 67 3.10 -1.46 13.26
C GLU A 67 1.76 -0.74 13.08
N VAL A 68 1.14 -0.86 11.89
CA VAL A 68 -0.10 -0.15 11.57
C VAL A 68 -1.32 -1.08 11.69
N PHE A 69 -1.19 -2.33 11.30
CA PHE A 69 -2.31 -3.28 11.20
C PHE A 69 -2.27 -4.44 12.19
N GLY A 70 -1.19 -4.58 12.97
CA GLY A 70 -1.06 -5.56 14.06
C GLY A 70 -0.99 -7.00 13.59
N ILE A 71 -0.43 -7.26 12.40
CA ILE A 71 -0.28 -8.61 11.83
C ILE A 71 1.18 -8.87 11.46
N ILE A 72 1.55 -10.15 11.46
CA ILE A 72 2.81 -10.62 10.88
C ILE A 72 2.43 -11.54 9.72
N PRO A 73 2.52 -11.08 8.46
CA PRO A 73 2.20 -11.88 7.29
C PRO A 73 3.23 -12.99 7.08
N ASP A 74 2.85 -14.03 6.33
CA ASP A 74 3.76 -15.10 5.94
C ASP A 74 4.69 -14.65 4.82
N ILE A 75 4.19 -13.79 3.93
CA ILE A 75 4.94 -13.21 2.81
C ILE A 75 4.64 -11.71 2.71
N ILE A 76 5.68 -10.93 2.39
CA ILE A 76 5.54 -9.50 2.06
C ILE A 76 6.14 -9.27 0.68
N THR A 77 5.39 -8.63 -0.23
CA THR A 77 5.92 -8.14 -1.51
C THR A 77 6.25 -6.66 -1.42
N ILE A 78 7.40 -6.27 -1.93
CA ILE A 78 7.91 -4.89 -1.88
C ILE A 78 8.51 -4.45 -3.21
N ALA A 79 8.40 -3.17 -3.52
CA ALA A 79 9.03 -2.51 -4.66
C ALA A 79 9.09 -0.99 -4.39
N LYS A 80 9.06 -0.16 -5.43
CA LYS A 80 8.95 1.32 -5.40
C LYS A 80 9.85 1.98 -4.34
N GLY A 81 9.34 2.14 -3.12
CA GLY A 81 10.03 2.77 -2.01
C GLY A 81 11.36 2.12 -1.60
N ILE A 82 11.59 0.85 -1.94
CA ILE A 82 12.87 0.17 -1.63
C ILE A 82 14.08 0.89 -2.25
N THR A 83 13.91 1.48 -3.43
CA THR A 83 14.95 2.28 -4.12
C THR A 83 14.55 3.75 -4.27
N SER A 84 13.40 4.19 -3.74
CA SER A 84 12.82 5.51 -3.98
C SER A 84 12.71 5.88 -5.47
N GLY A 85 12.50 4.88 -6.34
CA GLY A 85 12.35 5.06 -7.78
C GLY A 85 13.65 5.29 -8.56
N TYR A 86 14.80 5.30 -7.91
CA TYR A 86 16.09 5.52 -8.60
C TYR A 86 16.48 4.38 -9.54
N LEU A 87 16.23 3.13 -9.13
CA LEU A 87 16.48 1.93 -9.94
C LEU A 87 15.35 0.90 -9.76
N PRO A 88 15.06 0.10 -10.80
CA PRO A 88 14.00 -0.92 -10.71
C PRO A 88 14.44 -2.08 -9.80
N LEU A 89 13.72 -2.26 -8.69
CA LEU A 89 13.92 -3.38 -7.78
C LEU A 89 12.58 -3.75 -7.13
N GLY A 90 12.31 -5.04 -7.08
CA GLY A 90 11.29 -5.62 -6.25
C GLY A 90 11.88 -6.76 -5.43
N ALA A 91 11.25 -7.10 -4.31
CA ALA A 91 11.64 -8.23 -3.51
C ALA A 91 10.42 -8.89 -2.85
N VAL A 92 10.60 -10.14 -2.46
CA VAL A 92 9.65 -10.92 -1.68
C VAL A 92 10.35 -11.36 -0.42
N LEU A 93 9.73 -11.08 0.72
CA LEU A 93 10.21 -11.51 2.03
C LEU A 93 9.34 -12.64 2.53
N PHE A 94 9.98 -13.66 3.07
CA PHE A 94 9.32 -14.83 3.66
C PHE A 94 9.49 -14.80 5.18
N SER A 95 8.45 -15.22 5.91
CA SER A 95 8.56 -15.44 7.34
C SER A 95 9.49 -16.60 7.67
N ASP A 96 10.14 -16.57 8.83
CA ASP A 96 11.01 -17.65 9.28
C ASP A 96 10.25 -18.98 9.32
N ARG A 97 8.98 -18.98 9.75
CA ARG A 97 8.12 -20.17 9.76
C ARG A 97 8.06 -20.85 8.38
N LEU A 98 7.81 -20.07 7.33
CA LEU A 98 7.71 -20.61 5.97
C LEU A 98 9.07 -21.10 5.48
N MET A 99 10.15 -20.41 5.81
CA MET A 99 11.50 -20.80 5.44
C MET A 99 11.99 -22.04 6.16
N GLU A 100 11.56 -22.28 7.39
CA GLU A 100 11.85 -23.52 8.11
C GLU A 100 11.22 -24.73 7.43
N ASP A 101 9.98 -24.63 6.96
CA ASP A 101 9.30 -25.69 6.23
C ASP A 101 10.00 -25.98 4.89
N VAL A 102 10.35 -24.95 4.12
CA VAL A 102 11.14 -25.09 2.88
C VAL A 102 12.46 -25.80 3.12
N LYS A 103 13.17 -25.49 4.22
CA LYS A 103 14.46 -26.12 4.57
C LYS A 103 14.30 -27.60 4.95
N LYS A 104 13.24 -27.97 5.66
CA LYS A 104 12.97 -29.37 6.06
C LYS A 104 12.75 -30.30 4.86
N GLU A 105 12.06 -29.80 3.85
CA GLU A 105 11.74 -30.56 2.65
C GLU A 105 12.95 -30.80 1.74
N SER A 106 14.12 -30.22 2.03
CA SER A 106 15.32 -30.25 1.17
C SER A 106 15.03 -29.91 -0.29
N THR A 107 13.97 -29.12 -0.51
CA THR A 107 13.52 -28.73 -1.84
C THR A 107 14.29 -27.52 -2.33
N PHE A 108 14.60 -27.53 -3.61
CA PHE A 108 15.24 -26.39 -4.25
C PHE A 108 14.16 -25.38 -4.70
N PHE A 109 14.20 -24.16 -4.15
CA PHE A 109 13.29 -23.09 -4.57
C PHE A 109 13.75 -22.52 -5.91
N PHE A 110 13.24 -23.12 -6.98
CA PHE A 110 13.60 -22.73 -8.35
C PHE A 110 12.75 -21.55 -8.83
N HIS A 111 13.13 -20.34 -8.39
CA HIS A 111 12.48 -19.10 -8.82
C HIS A 111 13.48 -17.96 -8.96
N GLY A 112 13.42 -17.25 -10.09
CA GLY A 112 14.25 -16.08 -10.34
C GLY A 112 14.03 -15.51 -11.74
N TYR A 113 14.45 -14.28 -11.92
CA TYR A 113 14.51 -13.59 -13.21
C TYR A 113 15.96 -13.39 -13.60
N THR A 114 16.23 -13.21 -14.90
CA THR A 114 17.60 -12.98 -15.42
C THR A 114 18.32 -11.85 -14.68
N TYR A 115 17.61 -10.78 -14.32
CA TYR A 115 18.16 -9.64 -13.61
C TYR A 115 17.92 -9.66 -12.09
N SER A 116 17.52 -10.79 -11.51
CA SER A 116 17.41 -10.90 -10.05
C SER A 116 18.76 -10.63 -9.38
N GLY A 117 18.73 -9.86 -8.29
CA GLY A 117 19.94 -9.51 -7.54
C GLY A 117 20.91 -8.58 -8.29
N HIS A 118 20.42 -7.78 -9.25
CA HIS A 118 21.28 -6.85 -10.00
C HIS A 118 22.07 -5.95 -9.06
N PRO A 119 23.42 -5.94 -9.10
CA PRO A 119 24.26 -5.30 -8.08
C PRO A 119 23.98 -3.81 -7.90
N ALA A 120 23.80 -3.07 -9.00
CA ALA A 120 23.51 -1.64 -8.93
C ALA A 120 22.15 -1.36 -8.25
N CYS A 121 21.11 -2.15 -8.54
CA CYS A 121 19.80 -2.01 -7.92
C CYS A 121 19.86 -2.33 -6.41
N CYS A 122 20.58 -3.38 -6.04
CA CYS A 122 20.80 -3.74 -4.63
C CYS A 122 21.59 -2.67 -3.89
N ALA A 123 22.64 -2.12 -4.49
CA ALA A 123 23.41 -1.02 -3.90
C ALA A 123 22.57 0.25 -3.69
N ALA A 124 21.72 0.60 -4.66
CA ALA A 124 20.79 1.72 -4.53
C ALA A 124 19.79 1.49 -3.39
N ALA A 125 19.23 0.29 -3.26
CA ALA A 125 18.33 -0.06 -2.17
C ALA A 125 19.01 0.03 -0.80
N LEU A 126 20.21 -0.52 -0.65
CA LEU A 126 20.98 -0.43 0.59
C LEU A 126 21.27 1.02 0.96
N LYS A 127 21.65 1.85 0.00
CA LYS A 127 21.89 3.27 0.23
C LYS A 127 20.63 4.02 0.62
N ASN A 128 19.51 3.74 -0.06
CA ASN A 128 18.22 4.32 0.26
C ASN A 128 17.76 3.97 1.69
N ILE A 129 17.86 2.71 2.08
CA ILE A 129 17.55 2.26 3.45
C ILE A 129 18.44 2.96 4.48
N ALA A 130 19.73 3.10 4.19
CA ALA A 130 20.66 3.82 5.06
C ALA A 130 20.27 5.30 5.22
N ILE A 131 19.85 5.97 4.16
CA ILE A 131 19.37 7.36 4.18
C ILE A 131 18.09 7.47 5.00
N ILE A 132 17.09 6.62 4.75
CA ILE A 132 15.83 6.60 5.51
C ILE A 132 16.09 6.50 7.02
N LYS A 133 17.03 5.63 7.42
CA LYS A 133 17.43 5.45 8.84
C LYS A 133 18.21 6.65 9.38
N ARG A 134 19.23 7.12 8.64
CA ARG A 134 20.10 8.24 9.05
C ARG A 134 19.31 9.52 9.29
N ASP A 135 18.40 9.84 8.37
CA ASP A 135 17.66 11.10 8.36
C ASP A 135 16.32 10.99 9.10
N LYS A 136 16.06 9.86 9.77
CA LYS A 136 14.84 9.61 10.56
C LYS A 136 13.56 9.91 9.77
N ILE A 137 13.55 9.52 8.49
CA ILE A 137 12.42 9.81 7.59
C ILE A 137 11.11 9.19 8.10
N LEU A 138 11.16 8.00 8.70
CA LEU A 138 9.97 7.33 9.23
C LEU A 138 9.33 8.11 10.37
N GLU A 139 10.15 8.65 11.27
CA GLU A 139 9.74 9.50 12.37
C GLU A 139 9.10 10.78 11.86
N HIS A 140 9.76 11.44 10.93
CA HIS A 140 9.27 12.67 10.30
C HIS A 140 7.92 12.45 9.63
N VAL A 141 7.73 11.34 8.91
CA VAL A 141 6.42 11.00 8.32
C VAL A 141 5.33 10.88 9.39
N ARG A 142 5.62 10.24 10.53
CA ARG A 142 4.64 10.14 11.63
C ARG A 142 4.30 11.49 12.25
N GLU A 143 5.25 12.39 12.31
CA GLU A 143 5.05 13.76 12.83
C GLU A 143 4.22 14.62 11.89
N ILE A 144 4.48 14.57 10.58
CA ILE A 144 3.82 15.44 9.60
C ILE A 144 2.47 14.91 9.10
N ALA A 145 2.22 13.60 9.16
CA ALA A 145 1.01 13.00 8.64
C ALA A 145 -0.29 13.58 9.25
N PRO A 146 -0.40 13.86 10.57
CA PRO A 146 -1.57 14.52 11.12
C PRO A 146 -1.85 15.90 10.51
N TYR A 147 -0.80 16.70 10.31
CA TYR A 147 -0.91 18.01 9.65
C TYR A 147 -1.39 17.87 8.21
N PHE A 148 -0.81 16.93 7.45
CA PHE A 148 -1.21 16.63 6.08
C PHE A 148 -2.71 16.32 5.98
N HIS A 149 -3.20 15.39 6.81
CA HIS A 149 -4.62 15.04 6.83
C HIS A 149 -5.51 16.21 7.29
N LEU A 150 -5.07 16.99 8.28
CA LEU A 150 -5.80 18.19 8.72
C LEU A 150 -5.98 19.20 7.59
N GLN A 151 -4.94 19.41 6.76
CA GLN A 151 -5.04 20.31 5.61
C GLN A 151 -5.99 19.77 4.54
N LEU A 152 -5.91 18.48 4.24
CA LEU A 152 -6.80 17.84 3.27
C LEU A 152 -8.27 17.92 3.70
N GLN A 153 -8.57 17.75 5.00
CA GLN A 153 -9.95 17.86 5.51
C GLN A 153 -10.61 19.21 5.23
N LYS A 154 -9.84 20.28 5.00
CA LYS A 154 -10.39 21.58 4.60
C LYS A 154 -11.08 21.52 3.24
N LEU A 155 -10.70 20.59 2.37
CA LEU A 155 -11.33 20.39 1.07
C LEU A 155 -12.78 19.87 1.20
N ASN A 156 -13.20 19.36 2.36
CA ASN A 156 -14.57 18.93 2.60
C ASN A 156 -15.61 20.06 2.43
N GLN A 157 -15.21 21.33 2.53
CA GLN A 157 -16.10 22.46 2.27
C GLN A 157 -16.41 22.64 0.78
N ILE A 158 -15.64 22.03 -0.11
CA ILE A 158 -15.85 22.13 -1.57
C ILE A 158 -17.03 21.22 -1.96
N PRO A 159 -18.03 21.73 -2.69
CA PRO A 159 -19.28 20.99 -2.96
C PRO A 159 -19.06 19.65 -3.66
N ILE A 160 -18.09 19.54 -4.57
CA ILE A 160 -17.83 18.31 -5.33
C ILE A 160 -16.98 17.28 -4.56
N VAL A 161 -16.44 17.61 -3.38
CA VAL A 161 -15.64 16.66 -2.59
C VAL A 161 -16.57 15.83 -1.72
N GLY A 162 -16.73 14.56 -2.06
CA GLY A 162 -17.61 13.61 -1.37
C GLY A 162 -16.92 12.82 -0.27
N ASP A 163 -15.63 12.52 -0.42
CA ASP A 163 -14.87 11.80 0.59
C ASP A 163 -13.39 12.19 0.58
N ILE A 164 -12.79 12.20 1.76
CA ILE A 164 -11.35 12.37 1.95
C ILE A 164 -10.88 11.28 2.92
N ARG A 165 -10.06 10.39 2.42
CA ARG A 165 -9.55 9.24 3.15
C ARG A 165 -8.06 9.11 3.01
N GLY A 166 -7.41 8.43 3.94
CA GLY A 166 -5.97 8.18 3.87
C GLY A 166 -5.36 7.78 5.20
N LYS A 167 -4.07 7.50 5.15
CA LYS A 167 -3.25 7.18 6.32
C LYS A 167 -1.77 7.44 6.01
N GLY A 168 -1.02 7.96 6.99
CA GLY A 168 0.35 8.40 6.76
C GLY A 168 0.41 9.50 5.69
N LEU A 169 1.27 9.35 4.70
CA LEU A 169 1.32 10.24 3.54
C LEU A 169 0.66 9.62 2.30
N MET A 170 -0.42 8.89 2.49
CA MET A 170 -1.33 8.42 1.44
C MET A 170 -2.69 9.04 1.65
N ALA A 171 -3.27 9.60 0.61
CA ALA A 171 -4.62 10.12 0.65
C ALA A 171 -5.35 9.97 -0.69
N GLY A 172 -6.67 9.88 -0.62
CA GLY A 172 -7.58 9.97 -1.75
C GLY A 172 -8.62 11.06 -1.49
N VAL A 173 -8.78 11.95 -2.44
CA VAL A 173 -9.86 12.95 -2.47
C VAL A 173 -10.82 12.55 -3.59
N GLU A 174 -12.01 12.13 -3.22
CA GLU A 174 -13.02 11.62 -4.16
C GLU A 174 -14.03 12.71 -4.50
N CYS A 175 -14.21 12.94 -5.80
CA CYS A 175 -15.19 13.86 -6.31
C CYS A 175 -16.52 13.14 -6.58
N VAL A 176 -17.64 13.80 -6.29
CA VAL A 176 -19.00 13.28 -6.43
C VAL A 176 -19.90 14.30 -7.10
N ILE A 177 -20.98 13.83 -7.74
CA ILE A 177 -22.03 14.70 -8.30
C ILE A 177 -22.84 15.30 -7.14
N ASN A 178 -23.20 14.46 -6.20
CA ASN A 178 -24.03 14.84 -5.05
C ASN A 178 -23.38 14.32 -3.77
N LYS A 179 -23.10 15.24 -2.87
CA LYS A 179 -22.40 14.96 -1.61
C LYS A 179 -23.22 14.13 -0.62
N ASP A 180 -24.53 14.30 -0.61
CA ASP A 180 -25.43 13.60 0.30
C ASP A 180 -25.68 12.16 -0.11
N SER A 181 -25.90 11.93 -1.40
CA SER A 181 -26.07 10.58 -1.98
C SER A 181 -24.74 9.87 -2.23
N LYS A 182 -23.62 10.61 -2.24
CA LYS A 182 -22.29 10.16 -2.64
C LYS A 182 -22.26 9.54 -4.04
N GLU A 183 -23.13 10.03 -4.91
CA GLU A 183 -23.16 9.60 -6.29
C GLU A 183 -21.86 9.94 -6.99
N ALA A 184 -21.16 8.91 -7.45
CA ALA A 184 -19.87 9.06 -8.06
C ALA A 184 -19.96 9.79 -9.42
N LEU A 185 -18.97 10.63 -9.71
CA LEU A 185 -18.81 11.30 -11.00
C LEU A 185 -18.37 10.32 -12.12
N ILE A 186 -19.08 9.20 -12.25
CA ILE A 186 -18.75 8.15 -13.24
C ILE A 186 -18.83 8.71 -14.68
N LEU A 187 -19.68 9.68 -14.91
CA LEU A 187 -19.89 10.29 -16.24
C LEU A 187 -18.83 11.33 -16.60
N ASP A 188 -18.12 11.92 -15.63
CA ASP A 188 -17.04 12.85 -15.89
C ASP A 188 -15.68 12.21 -15.60
N GLN A 189 -15.27 11.29 -16.46
CA GLN A 189 -13.94 10.67 -16.37
C GLN A 189 -12.80 11.68 -16.54
N ALA A 190 -13.07 12.88 -17.06
CA ALA A 190 -12.09 13.93 -17.26
C ALA A 190 -11.86 14.83 -16.03
N ILE A 191 -12.70 14.74 -14.99
CA ILE A 191 -12.57 15.63 -13.82
C ILE A 191 -11.19 15.50 -13.16
N GLY A 192 -10.71 14.27 -12.95
CA GLY A 192 -9.39 14.03 -12.36
C GLY A 192 -8.27 14.61 -13.22
N ALA A 193 -8.34 14.44 -14.54
CA ALA A 193 -7.35 14.99 -15.46
C ALA A 193 -7.35 16.53 -15.44
N ARG A 194 -8.50 17.19 -15.35
CA ARG A 194 -8.58 18.64 -15.21
C ARG A 194 -7.99 19.12 -13.87
N ILE A 195 -8.28 18.41 -12.78
CA ILE A 195 -7.71 18.75 -11.47
C ILE A 195 -6.19 18.55 -11.49
N ASP A 196 -5.68 17.50 -12.13
CA ASP A 196 -4.25 17.25 -12.29
C ASP A 196 -3.58 18.40 -13.08
N GLU A 197 -4.14 18.78 -14.22
CA GLU A 197 -3.63 19.87 -15.04
C GLU A 197 -3.56 21.20 -14.26
N GLU A 198 -4.62 21.56 -13.54
CA GLU A 198 -4.64 22.79 -12.72
C GLU A 198 -3.68 22.69 -11.52
N SER A 199 -3.60 21.53 -10.90
CA SER A 199 -2.66 21.27 -9.78
C SER A 199 -1.21 21.39 -10.25
N LEU A 200 -0.89 20.88 -11.45
CA LEU A 200 0.44 20.95 -12.03
C LEU A 200 0.86 22.42 -12.30
N LYS A 201 -0.05 23.27 -12.79
CA LYS A 201 0.19 24.71 -12.96
C LYS A 201 0.56 25.40 -11.63
N LEU A 202 0.08 24.88 -10.52
CA LEU A 202 0.37 25.36 -9.16
C LEU A 202 1.58 24.65 -8.51
N GLY A 203 2.27 23.77 -9.24
CA GLY A 203 3.45 23.06 -8.75
C GLY A 203 3.14 21.78 -7.96
N LEU A 204 1.91 21.26 -8.00
CA LEU A 204 1.51 20.02 -7.34
C LEU A 204 1.24 18.91 -8.37
N ILE A 205 1.95 17.80 -8.24
CA ILE A 205 1.70 16.58 -9.01
C ILE A 205 0.78 15.68 -8.21
N ILE A 206 -0.35 15.30 -8.79
CA ILE A 206 -1.28 14.33 -8.24
C ILE A 206 -1.45 13.15 -9.21
N ARG A 207 -2.05 12.07 -8.74
CA ARG A 207 -2.38 10.95 -9.61
C ARG A 207 -3.91 10.79 -9.70
N PRO A 208 -4.52 11.20 -10.80
CA PRO A 208 -5.94 11.00 -11.01
C PRO A 208 -6.26 9.52 -11.30
N ILE A 209 -7.30 9.00 -10.65
CA ILE A 209 -7.93 7.72 -10.94
C ILE A 209 -9.40 8.04 -11.18
N TYR A 210 -9.76 8.34 -12.41
CA TYR A 210 -11.07 8.87 -12.80
C TYR A 210 -11.45 10.11 -11.98
N HIS A 211 -12.39 9.98 -11.04
CA HIS A 211 -12.90 11.04 -10.15
C HIS A 211 -12.21 11.09 -8.78
N ILE A 212 -11.18 10.28 -8.57
CA ILE A 212 -10.41 10.24 -7.33
C ILE A 212 -9.00 10.78 -7.56
N CYS A 213 -8.63 11.80 -6.83
CA CYS A 213 -7.28 12.35 -6.82
C CYS A 213 -6.47 11.65 -5.73
N VAL A 214 -5.48 10.86 -6.12
CA VAL A 214 -4.60 10.14 -5.19
C VAL A 214 -3.30 10.90 -4.99
N LEU A 215 -2.93 11.07 -3.71
CA LEU A 215 -1.66 11.62 -3.25
C LEU A 215 -0.90 10.50 -2.53
N SER A 216 0.32 10.20 -3.01
CA SER A 216 1.16 9.16 -2.41
C SER A 216 2.65 9.36 -2.73
#